data_512cbb2c892de959c00cfe237f3b940e
#
_entry.id   512cbb2c892de959c00cfe237f3b940e
#
_cell.length_a   1.000
_cell.length_b   1.000
_cell.length_c   1.000
_cell.angle_alpha   90.00
_cell.angle_beta   90.00
_cell.angle_gamma   90.00
#
_symmetry.space_group_name_H-M   'P 1'
#
loop_
_entity.id
_entity.type
_entity.pdbx_description
1 polymer ?
#
loop_
_entity_poly.entity_id
_entity_poly.type
_entity_poly.pdbx_seq_one_letter_code
_entity_poly.pdbx_strand_id
1 'polypeptide(L)'
;MEKTTRRLPIVERDEWLQPVEAQMNLRHERYERKMADIGRSAGSLVDYANGYRYFGWQWDDVLDGWWLREWLPGAHDVYVFGDFNNWQRTEIRMHKDAAGVWSAFFPAAMYRDRLRHGSLYKIHVHGDNGWLDRIPAYARRVVQDDETKNYTAQFWNPAEPFDWRGDAFDASKIGSLLIYEAHVGMAQEREGVGTYREFTEKILPIIKKDGYNAVQLMAVAEHPYYGSFGYHVSSFFAPSSRCGTPEELKELIRRAHELGLAVIMDLVHAHYVKNLNEGINSLDGTDHLYSPPGDAGYQQYWDSKLFDYGKEEVQHFLLSNVKYWLDEFHFDGYRFDGVTSMIYRHHGYVTFDSRDRFFDEGVNGDALTYLTLANRLAHDFRPSAVTIAEDVSGMPGMCIPIADGGIGFDYRLGMAIPDFWIKQLKEVPDEQWDIREMWSVMTDRLPEVKTVAYAESHDQALVGDKTIAFRLMDKEMYFHMDRASENIVIDRGMALHKMIRLMTISTGGQAYLNFMGNEFGHPEWIDFPREGNGWSYAHARRQWSLAKNGFLRYS
;
A
#
# COMPACT_ATOMS: atom_id res chain seq x y z
N MET A 1 -4.03 28.19 37.28
CA MET A 1 -2.74 28.15 36.60
C MET A 1 -3.01 27.95 35.11
N GLU A 2 -2.95 29.02 34.36
CA GLU A 2 -2.94 28.90 32.86
C GLU A 2 -1.71 28.06 32.51
N LYS A 3 -1.97 26.87 31.94
CA LYS A 3 -0.90 26.15 31.22
C LYS A 3 -0.53 27.06 30.06
N THR A 4 0.60 27.74 30.14
CA THR A 4 1.25 28.35 28.98
C THR A 4 1.52 27.20 28.03
N THR A 5 0.61 26.96 27.09
CA THR A 5 0.80 25.97 26.03
C THR A 5 1.99 26.46 25.22
N ARG A 6 3.10 25.76 25.31
CA ARG A 6 4.30 26.07 24.51
C ARG A 6 3.90 25.97 23.05
N ARG A 7 4.16 27.01 22.28
CA ARG A 7 3.92 27.01 20.84
C ARG A 7 4.66 25.84 20.18
N LEU A 8 4.00 25.12 19.27
CA LEU A 8 4.63 24.04 18.54
C LEU A 8 5.76 24.56 17.65
N PRO A 9 6.92 23.88 17.56
CA PRO A 9 8.05 24.35 16.76
C PRO A 9 7.71 24.61 15.29
N ILE A 10 6.82 23.83 14.68
CA ILE A 10 6.34 24.08 13.31
C ILE A 10 5.66 25.45 13.17
N VAL A 11 4.86 25.87 14.17
CA VAL A 11 4.15 27.16 14.18
C VAL A 11 5.13 28.32 14.47
N GLU A 12 6.22 28.05 15.23
CA GLU A 12 7.27 29.04 15.44
C GLU A 12 8.05 29.33 14.16
N ARG A 13 8.30 28.30 13.34
CA ARG A 13 9.09 28.42 12.11
C ARG A 13 8.31 28.90 10.90
N ASP A 14 6.99 28.69 10.87
CA ASP A 14 6.13 29.04 9.75
C ASP A 14 5.05 30.05 10.17
N GLU A 15 5.27 31.33 9.82
CA GLU A 15 4.34 32.43 10.08
C GLU A 15 2.95 32.19 9.47
N TRP A 16 2.88 31.43 8.36
CA TRP A 16 1.62 31.10 7.71
C TRP A 16 0.71 30.24 8.60
N LEU A 17 1.28 29.48 9.54
CA LEU A 17 0.55 28.63 10.48
C LEU A 17 0.11 29.36 11.76
N GLN A 18 0.67 30.53 12.08
CA GLN A 18 0.34 31.24 13.32
C GLN A 18 -1.16 31.54 13.49
N PRO A 19 -1.92 31.99 12.45
CA PRO A 19 -3.36 32.23 12.58
C PRO A 19 -4.19 30.96 12.86
N VAL A 20 -3.64 29.77 12.62
CA VAL A 20 -4.28 28.45 12.86
C VAL A 20 -3.58 27.65 13.96
N GLU A 21 -2.81 28.33 14.82
CA GLU A 21 -2.10 27.71 15.94
C GLU A 21 -3.01 26.86 16.83
N ALA A 22 -4.24 27.30 17.07
CA ALA A 22 -5.20 26.55 17.86
C ALA A 22 -5.55 25.18 17.25
N GLN A 23 -5.74 25.13 15.93
CA GLN A 23 -6.05 23.91 15.20
C GLN A 23 -4.81 22.97 15.16
N MET A 24 -3.60 23.54 14.99
CA MET A 24 -2.35 22.79 15.06
C MET A 24 -2.14 22.16 16.44
N ASN A 25 -2.38 22.93 17.51
CA ASN A 25 -2.31 22.42 18.87
C ASN A 25 -3.34 21.33 19.11
N LEU A 26 -4.60 21.52 18.68
CA LEU A 26 -5.65 20.51 18.83
C LEU A 26 -5.29 19.20 18.11
N ARG A 27 -4.70 19.27 16.92
CA ARG A 27 -4.20 18.10 16.17
C ARG A 27 -3.15 17.34 16.97
N HIS A 28 -2.15 18.05 17.49
CA HIS A 28 -1.08 17.47 18.29
C HIS A 28 -1.61 16.89 19.61
N GLU A 29 -2.49 17.60 20.31
CA GLU A 29 -3.12 17.13 21.56
C GLU A 29 -3.96 15.86 21.37
N ARG A 30 -4.62 15.68 20.24
CA ARG A 30 -5.36 14.44 19.93
C ARG A 30 -4.39 13.25 19.85
N TYR A 31 -3.27 13.41 19.17
CA TYR A 31 -2.22 12.40 19.11
C TYR A 31 -1.65 12.09 20.51
N GLU A 32 -1.25 13.12 21.27
CA GLU A 32 -0.69 12.95 22.61
C GLU A 32 -1.66 12.24 23.56
N ARG A 33 -2.94 12.58 23.50
CA ARG A 33 -3.99 11.92 24.29
C ARG A 33 -4.09 10.44 23.93
N LYS A 34 -4.13 10.12 22.63
CA LYS A 34 -4.21 8.73 22.18
C LYS A 34 -2.97 7.92 22.56
N MET A 35 -1.78 8.52 22.47
CA MET A 35 -0.55 7.89 22.95
C MET A 35 -0.59 7.62 24.45
N ALA A 36 -1.12 8.55 25.25
CA ALA A 36 -1.30 8.35 26.69
C ALA A 36 -2.31 7.23 27.00
N ASP A 37 -3.40 7.13 26.24
CA ASP A 37 -4.40 6.05 26.37
C ASP A 37 -3.76 4.69 26.06
N ILE A 38 -3.03 4.59 24.96
CA ILE A 38 -2.27 3.39 24.57
C ILE A 38 -1.24 3.02 25.64
N GLY A 39 -0.49 4.00 26.15
CA GLY A 39 0.49 3.76 27.20
C GLY A 39 -0.12 3.19 28.49
N ARG A 40 -1.37 3.60 28.83
CA ARG A 40 -2.10 3.04 29.99
C ARG A 40 -2.66 1.64 29.75
N SER A 41 -3.11 1.34 28.53
CA SER A 41 -3.77 0.06 28.20
C SER A 41 -2.79 -1.04 27.80
N ALA A 42 -1.72 -0.71 27.09
CA ALA A 42 -0.80 -1.67 26.48
C ALA A 42 0.69 -1.45 26.83
N GLY A 43 1.03 -0.38 27.55
CA GLY A 43 2.40 -0.06 27.91
C GLY A 43 3.16 0.68 26.80
N SER A 44 3.09 0.24 25.55
CA SER A 44 3.72 0.90 24.41
C SER A 44 2.85 0.81 23.14
N LEU A 45 3.12 1.67 22.16
CA LEU A 45 2.47 1.60 20.83
C LEU A 45 2.85 0.31 20.09
N VAL A 46 4.09 -0.15 20.25
CA VAL A 46 4.58 -1.40 19.67
C VAL A 46 3.87 -2.62 20.26
N ASP A 47 3.59 -2.60 21.57
CA ASP A 47 2.82 -3.68 22.22
C ASP A 47 1.34 -3.59 21.92
N TYR A 48 0.79 -2.39 21.78
CA TYR A 48 -0.59 -2.19 21.33
C TYR A 48 -0.84 -2.78 19.94
N ALA A 49 0.07 -2.60 18.99
CA ALA A 49 -0.06 -3.06 17.60
C ALA A 49 0.22 -4.57 17.43
N ASN A 50 -0.31 -5.42 18.30
CA ASN A 50 -0.08 -6.87 18.32
C ASN A 50 -1.33 -7.70 17.97
N GLY A 51 -2.36 -7.11 17.34
CA GLY A 51 -3.58 -7.84 16.99
C GLY A 51 -3.34 -9.12 16.20
N TYR A 52 -2.38 -9.12 15.28
CA TYR A 52 -2.01 -10.29 14.48
C TYR A 52 -1.36 -11.44 15.28
N ARG A 53 -0.96 -11.18 16.55
CA ARG A 53 -0.46 -12.18 17.50
C ARG A 53 -1.55 -12.68 18.46
N TYR A 54 -2.75 -12.13 18.38
CA TYR A 54 -3.90 -12.51 19.19
C TYR A 54 -5.05 -13.04 18.34
N PHE A 55 -5.43 -12.34 17.28
CA PHE A 55 -6.47 -12.73 16.34
C PHE A 55 -5.97 -13.73 15.28
N GLY A 56 -6.90 -14.34 14.56
CA GLY A 56 -6.61 -15.42 13.65
C GLY A 56 -6.20 -16.69 14.40
N TRP A 57 -5.42 -17.55 13.76
CA TRP A 57 -4.91 -18.77 14.35
C TRP A 57 -3.68 -18.51 15.20
N GLN A 58 -3.74 -18.87 16.49
CA GLN A 58 -2.64 -18.74 17.45
C GLN A 58 -2.44 -20.06 18.22
N TRP A 59 -1.20 -20.53 18.25
CA TRP A 59 -0.84 -21.70 19.04
C TRP A 59 -0.75 -21.36 20.52
N ASP A 60 -1.24 -22.26 21.35
CA ASP A 60 -1.16 -22.17 22.82
C ASP A 60 -0.35 -23.36 23.34
N ASP A 61 0.87 -23.08 23.82
CA ASP A 61 1.79 -24.10 24.33
C ASP A 61 1.31 -24.74 25.65
N VAL A 62 0.51 -24.01 26.43
CA VAL A 62 0.02 -24.49 27.72
C VAL A 62 -1.15 -25.45 27.52
N LEU A 63 -2.06 -25.14 26.62
CA LEU A 63 -3.25 -25.92 26.33
C LEU A 63 -3.02 -26.97 25.22
N ASP A 64 -1.85 -26.99 24.60
CA ASP A 64 -1.46 -27.85 23.47
C ASP A 64 -2.53 -27.83 22.35
N GLY A 65 -2.71 -26.67 21.72
CA GLY A 65 -3.71 -26.54 20.68
C GLY A 65 -3.76 -25.14 20.04
N TRP A 66 -4.67 -25.01 19.10
CA TRP A 66 -4.86 -23.77 18.35
C TRP A 66 -6.08 -23.01 18.81
N TRP A 67 -5.95 -21.71 19.02
CA TRP A 67 -7.05 -20.78 19.09
C TRP A 67 -7.31 -20.17 17.71
N LEU A 68 -8.60 -20.09 17.33
CA LEU A 68 -9.05 -19.16 16.30
C LEU A 68 -9.86 -18.06 16.99
N ARG A 69 -9.48 -16.80 16.78
CA ARG A 69 -10.16 -15.61 17.34
C ARG A 69 -10.49 -14.61 16.25
N GLU A 70 -11.69 -14.02 16.32
CA GLU A 70 -12.14 -12.99 15.41
C GLU A 70 -13.01 -11.95 16.15
N TRP A 71 -12.89 -10.67 15.80
CA TRP A 71 -13.68 -9.60 16.41
C TRP A 71 -14.93 -9.32 15.59
N LEU A 72 -16.10 -9.72 16.11
CA LEU A 72 -17.41 -9.64 15.43
C LEU A 72 -18.50 -9.24 16.44
N PRO A 73 -18.47 -8.01 16.97
CA PRO A 73 -19.38 -7.57 18.04
C PRO A 73 -20.85 -7.58 17.63
N GLY A 74 -21.18 -7.34 16.36
CA GLY A 74 -22.53 -7.36 15.81
C GLY A 74 -23.08 -8.75 15.51
N ALA A 75 -22.22 -9.80 15.46
CA ALA A 75 -22.68 -11.15 15.15
C ALA A 75 -23.53 -11.75 16.27
N HIS A 76 -24.60 -12.44 15.88
CA HIS A 76 -25.52 -13.17 16.77
C HIS A 76 -25.03 -14.58 17.06
N ASP A 77 -24.43 -15.24 16.07
CA ASP A 77 -23.82 -16.56 16.19
C ASP A 77 -22.69 -16.75 15.17
N VAL A 78 -21.66 -17.52 15.53
CA VAL A 78 -20.50 -17.78 14.66
C VAL A 78 -20.04 -19.22 14.80
N TYR A 79 -19.80 -19.88 13.67
CA TYR A 79 -19.19 -21.19 13.58
C TYR A 79 -17.95 -21.13 12.72
N VAL A 80 -17.01 -22.06 12.94
CA VAL A 80 -15.87 -22.25 12.05
C VAL A 80 -15.97 -23.61 11.38
N PHE A 81 -15.64 -23.68 10.10
CA PHE A 81 -15.75 -24.91 9.31
C PHE A 81 -14.70 -24.92 8.18
N GLY A 82 -14.37 -26.13 7.73
CA GLY A 82 -13.36 -26.32 6.69
C GLY A 82 -13.01 -27.79 6.51
N ASP A 83 -11.83 -28.05 5.95
CA ASP A 83 -11.35 -29.42 5.70
C ASP A 83 -11.29 -30.27 6.98
N PHE A 84 -11.00 -29.67 8.11
CA PHE A 84 -10.84 -30.33 9.41
C PHE A 84 -12.16 -30.88 9.98
N ASN A 85 -13.32 -30.49 9.46
CA ASN A 85 -14.64 -30.97 9.87
C ASN A 85 -15.56 -31.31 8.69
N ASN A 86 -14.98 -31.66 7.52
CA ASN A 86 -15.69 -31.99 6.29
C ASN A 86 -16.72 -30.92 5.88
N TRP A 87 -16.38 -29.65 6.10
CA TRP A 87 -17.19 -28.47 5.73
C TRP A 87 -18.57 -28.41 6.41
N GLN A 88 -18.71 -29.01 7.61
CA GLN A 88 -19.95 -28.96 8.41
C GLN A 88 -20.08 -27.60 9.10
N ARG A 89 -20.95 -26.71 8.56
CA ARG A 89 -21.06 -25.32 8.97
C ARG A 89 -21.41 -25.08 10.42
N THR A 90 -22.19 -25.96 11.05
CA THR A 90 -22.75 -25.76 12.39
C THR A 90 -22.20 -26.72 13.46
N GLU A 91 -21.09 -27.42 13.17
CA GLU A 91 -20.47 -28.35 14.09
C GLU A 91 -19.63 -27.67 15.17
N ILE A 92 -18.78 -26.71 14.77
CA ILE A 92 -17.81 -26.07 15.67
C ILE A 92 -18.24 -24.62 15.93
N ARG A 93 -18.97 -24.41 17.01
CA ARG A 93 -19.45 -23.11 17.46
C ARG A 93 -18.33 -22.34 18.14
N MET A 94 -18.19 -21.06 17.80
CA MET A 94 -17.33 -20.12 18.52
C MET A 94 -18.06 -19.52 19.73
N HIS A 95 -17.32 -19.01 20.70
CA HIS A 95 -17.85 -18.40 21.92
C HIS A 95 -17.48 -16.91 21.96
N LYS A 96 -18.49 -16.07 22.20
CA LYS A 96 -18.35 -14.61 22.28
C LYS A 96 -18.02 -14.18 23.69
N ASP A 97 -17.00 -13.33 23.84
CA ASP A 97 -16.72 -12.64 25.11
C ASP A 97 -17.41 -11.27 25.19
N ALA A 98 -17.19 -10.55 26.32
CA ALA A 98 -17.79 -9.25 26.56
C ALA A 98 -17.26 -8.14 25.63
N ALA A 99 -16.08 -8.33 25.03
CA ALA A 99 -15.49 -7.40 24.06
C ALA A 99 -15.95 -7.64 22.62
N GLY A 100 -16.80 -8.65 22.40
CA GLY A 100 -17.26 -9.02 21.06
C GLY A 100 -16.28 -9.89 20.29
N VAL A 101 -15.28 -10.45 20.96
CA VAL A 101 -14.34 -11.40 20.35
C VAL A 101 -14.96 -12.81 20.41
N TRP A 102 -15.02 -13.44 19.25
CA TRP A 102 -15.43 -14.84 19.10
C TRP A 102 -14.19 -15.72 19.05
N SER A 103 -14.21 -16.83 19.80
CA SER A 103 -13.09 -17.75 19.92
C SER A 103 -13.53 -19.22 19.86
N ALA A 104 -12.70 -20.08 19.26
CA ALA A 104 -12.81 -21.52 19.32
C ALA A 104 -11.42 -22.11 19.58
N PHE A 105 -11.36 -23.17 20.39
CA PHE A 105 -10.14 -23.90 20.71
C PHE A 105 -10.11 -25.27 20.04
N PHE A 106 -8.98 -25.62 19.45
CA PHE A 106 -8.72 -26.83 18.70
C PHE A 106 -7.60 -27.61 19.37
N PRO A 107 -7.90 -28.55 20.33
CA PRO A 107 -6.89 -29.34 20.99
C PRO A 107 -6.06 -30.17 20.00
N ALA A 108 -4.75 -30.18 20.14
CA ALA A 108 -3.87 -30.94 19.25
C ALA A 108 -4.21 -32.45 19.27
N ALA A 109 -4.60 -32.97 20.43
CA ALA A 109 -5.03 -34.38 20.56
C ALA A 109 -6.18 -34.77 19.61
N MET A 110 -7.05 -33.82 19.23
CA MET A 110 -8.20 -34.06 18.36
C MET A 110 -7.98 -33.59 16.91
N TYR A 111 -7.18 -32.54 16.71
CA TYR A 111 -7.11 -31.85 15.45
C TYR A 111 -5.74 -31.91 14.75
N ARG A 112 -4.68 -32.46 15.37
CA ARG A 112 -3.32 -32.51 14.76
C ARG A 112 -3.32 -33.15 13.36
N ASP A 113 -4.13 -34.19 13.16
CA ASP A 113 -4.23 -34.87 11.86
C ASP A 113 -5.33 -34.31 10.94
N ARG A 114 -6.15 -33.41 11.43
CA ARG A 114 -7.30 -32.83 10.71
C ARG A 114 -7.05 -31.36 10.29
N LEU A 115 -6.51 -30.55 11.19
CA LEU A 115 -6.09 -29.16 10.92
C LEU A 115 -4.60 -29.14 10.55
N ARG A 116 -4.31 -29.27 9.26
CA ARG A 116 -2.95 -29.33 8.72
C ARG A 116 -2.58 -28.05 8.00
N HIS A 117 -1.28 -27.80 7.86
CA HIS A 117 -0.80 -26.78 6.94
C HIS A 117 -1.48 -26.92 5.58
N GLY A 118 -2.05 -25.82 5.06
CA GLY A 118 -2.78 -25.83 3.81
C GLY A 118 -4.28 -26.12 3.93
N SER A 119 -4.82 -26.54 5.10
CA SER A 119 -6.26 -26.77 5.28
C SER A 119 -7.06 -25.51 4.97
N LEU A 120 -8.11 -25.64 4.18
CA LEU A 120 -9.04 -24.57 3.83
C LEU A 120 -10.10 -24.40 4.91
N TYR A 121 -10.50 -23.14 5.17
CA TYR A 121 -11.52 -22.84 6.17
C TYR A 121 -12.24 -21.53 5.92
N LYS A 122 -13.43 -21.40 6.51
CA LYS A 122 -14.22 -20.16 6.60
C LYS A 122 -14.88 -20.08 7.98
N ILE A 123 -15.43 -18.93 8.29
CA ILE A 123 -16.39 -18.75 9.39
C ILE A 123 -17.79 -18.58 8.82
N HIS A 124 -18.78 -19.15 9.49
CA HIS A 124 -20.20 -19.04 9.17
C HIS A 124 -20.82 -18.09 10.18
N VAL A 125 -21.16 -16.89 9.74
CA VAL A 125 -21.57 -15.78 10.59
C VAL A 125 -23.07 -15.53 10.44
N HIS A 126 -23.78 -15.50 11.55
CA HIS A 126 -25.15 -15.02 11.62
C HIS A 126 -25.16 -13.56 12.09
N GLY A 127 -25.58 -12.66 11.24
CA GLY A 127 -25.77 -11.25 11.54
C GLY A 127 -27.15 -10.77 11.11
N ASP A 128 -27.34 -9.46 11.07
CA ASP A 128 -28.64 -8.82 10.71
C ASP A 128 -29.12 -9.19 9.31
N ASN A 129 -28.20 -9.51 8.40
CA ASN A 129 -28.49 -9.94 7.03
C ASN A 129 -28.62 -11.47 6.86
N GLY A 130 -28.75 -12.23 7.96
CA GLY A 130 -28.82 -13.69 7.97
C GLY A 130 -27.45 -14.36 8.03
N TRP A 131 -27.36 -15.59 7.51
CA TRP A 131 -26.15 -16.40 7.53
C TRP A 131 -25.30 -16.18 6.29
N LEU A 132 -24.00 -15.91 6.49
CA LEU A 132 -23.01 -15.75 5.42
C LEU A 132 -21.71 -16.52 5.76
N ASP A 133 -21.12 -17.14 4.74
CA ASP A 133 -19.78 -17.72 4.83
C ASP A 133 -18.74 -16.61 4.59
N ARG A 134 -17.82 -16.43 5.53
CA ARG A 134 -16.88 -15.29 5.51
C ARG A 134 -15.43 -15.74 5.65
N ILE A 135 -14.52 -14.93 5.13
CA ILE A 135 -13.08 -15.05 5.36
C ILE A 135 -12.73 -14.23 6.60
N PRO A 136 -12.04 -14.80 7.61
CA PRO A 136 -11.61 -14.04 8.79
C PRO A 136 -10.69 -12.88 8.44
N ALA A 137 -10.81 -11.75 9.15
CA ALA A 137 -10.06 -10.52 8.86
C ALA A 137 -8.54 -10.69 9.05
N TYR A 138 -8.12 -11.58 9.97
CA TYR A 138 -6.71 -11.87 10.24
C TYR A 138 -6.19 -13.14 9.53
N ALA A 139 -6.84 -13.57 8.45
CA ALA A 139 -6.35 -14.68 7.63
C ALA A 139 -4.99 -14.33 7.01
N ARG A 140 -3.98 -15.17 7.26
CA ARG A 140 -2.59 -14.97 6.78
C ARG A 140 -2.34 -15.51 5.37
N ARG A 141 -3.26 -16.30 4.87
CA ARG A 141 -3.28 -16.84 3.52
C ARG A 141 -4.71 -16.98 3.06
N VAL A 142 -4.98 -16.52 1.85
CA VAL A 142 -6.28 -16.67 1.18
C VAL A 142 -6.00 -17.12 -0.25
N VAL A 143 -6.73 -18.10 -0.73
CA VAL A 143 -6.52 -18.70 -2.05
C VAL A 143 -7.81 -18.68 -2.84
N GLN A 144 -7.70 -18.55 -4.14
CA GLN A 144 -8.82 -18.65 -5.07
C GLN A 144 -8.89 -20.05 -5.65
N ASP A 145 -10.06 -20.65 -5.66
CA ASP A 145 -10.33 -21.91 -6.35
C ASP A 145 -10.39 -21.68 -7.87
N ASP A 146 -9.70 -22.51 -8.63
CA ASP A 146 -9.55 -22.32 -10.08
C ASP A 146 -10.84 -22.53 -10.87
N GLU A 147 -11.75 -23.37 -10.38
CA GLU A 147 -13.01 -23.70 -11.05
C GLU A 147 -14.11 -22.73 -10.65
N THR A 148 -14.36 -22.59 -9.36
CA THR A 148 -15.47 -21.78 -8.82
C THR A 148 -15.15 -20.30 -8.72
N LYS A 149 -13.85 -19.93 -8.77
CA LYS A 149 -13.32 -18.58 -8.51
C LYS A 149 -13.60 -18.04 -7.11
N ASN A 150 -14.10 -18.87 -6.19
CA ASN A 150 -14.34 -18.50 -4.82
C ASN A 150 -13.04 -18.39 -4.04
N TYR A 151 -12.97 -17.40 -3.17
CA TYR A 151 -11.85 -17.22 -2.23
C TYR A 151 -12.13 -17.95 -0.92
N THR A 152 -11.08 -18.53 -0.35
CA THR A 152 -11.14 -19.28 0.91
C THR A 152 -9.88 -19.04 1.72
N ALA A 153 -10.01 -18.85 3.03
CA ALA A 153 -8.86 -18.75 3.91
C ALA A 153 -8.16 -20.12 4.02
N GLN A 154 -6.84 -20.08 4.14
CA GLN A 154 -6.02 -21.26 4.27
C GLN A 154 -5.23 -21.20 5.57
N PHE A 155 -5.29 -22.27 6.37
CA PHE A 155 -4.48 -22.41 7.58
C PHE A 155 -3.01 -22.52 7.17
N TRP A 156 -2.24 -21.45 7.43
CA TRP A 156 -0.86 -21.36 7.01
C TRP A 156 0.07 -21.55 8.19
N ASN A 157 0.63 -22.74 8.31
CA ASN A 157 1.55 -23.14 9.38
C ASN A 157 2.61 -24.08 8.78
N PRO A 158 3.62 -23.56 8.08
CA PRO A 158 4.71 -24.36 7.54
C PRO A 158 5.46 -25.08 8.68
N ALA A 159 6.00 -26.27 8.39
CA ALA A 159 6.70 -27.09 9.38
C ALA A 159 7.94 -26.40 9.97
N GLU A 160 8.62 -25.61 9.14
CA GLU A 160 9.78 -24.82 9.54
C GLU A 160 9.50 -23.33 9.34
N PRO A 161 9.84 -22.47 10.30
CA PRO A 161 9.79 -21.02 10.12
C PRO A 161 10.69 -20.59 8.94
N PHE A 162 10.33 -19.49 8.28
CA PHE A 162 11.19 -18.94 7.23
C PHE A 162 12.55 -18.53 7.79
N ASP A 163 13.63 -19.00 7.17
CA ASP A 163 15.00 -18.69 7.55
C ASP A 163 15.47 -17.37 6.89
N TRP A 164 15.50 -16.31 7.66
CA TRP A 164 16.02 -15.01 7.25
C TRP A 164 17.54 -14.96 7.11
N ARG A 165 18.26 -16.03 7.44
CA ARG A 165 19.74 -16.12 7.37
C ARG A 165 20.46 -14.97 8.05
N GLY A 166 19.89 -14.48 9.16
CA GLY A 166 20.45 -13.35 9.90
C GLY A 166 20.37 -12.02 9.15
N ASP A 167 19.33 -11.83 8.33
CA ASP A 167 19.07 -10.57 7.64
C ASP A 167 19.11 -9.38 8.62
N ALA A 168 20.06 -8.47 8.39
CA ALA A 168 20.32 -7.28 9.19
C ALA A 168 20.37 -6.03 8.29
N PHE A 169 19.56 -6.03 7.24
CA PHE A 169 19.50 -4.90 6.32
C PHE A 169 19.02 -3.64 7.05
N ASP A 170 19.67 -2.53 6.76
CA ASP A 170 19.42 -1.24 7.41
C ASP A 170 19.27 -0.15 6.34
N ALA A 171 18.02 0.25 6.08
CA ALA A 171 17.68 1.25 5.09
C ALA A 171 18.27 2.64 5.39
N SER A 172 18.64 2.95 6.63
CA SER A 172 19.29 4.22 6.98
C SER A 172 20.69 4.39 6.38
N LYS A 173 21.31 3.28 5.94
CA LYS A 173 22.61 3.29 5.26
C LYS A 173 22.53 3.58 3.77
N ILE A 174 21.33 3.61 3.22
CA ILE A 174 21.09 4.04 1.84
C ILE A 174 21.17 5.56 1.79
N GLY A 175 21.80 6.10 0.76
CA GLY A 175 21.81 7.54 0.50
C GLY A 175 20.44 8.05 0.02
N SER A 176 20.42 8.95 -0.96
CA SER A 176 19.15 9.35 -1.58
C SER A 176 18.44 8.14 -2.18
N LEU A 177 17.14 8.02 -1.92
CA LEU A 177 16.34 6.91 -2.42
C LEU A 177 16.16 7.02 -3.94
N LEU A 178 16.58 5.97 -4.64
CA LEU A 178 16.29 5.73 -6.05
C LEU A 178 15.35 4.53 -6.13
N ILE A 179 14.05 4.82 -6.26
CA ILE A 179 12.98 3.84 -6.11
C ILE A 179 12.59 3.27 -7.48
N TYR A 180 12.56 1.96 -7.58
CA TYR A 180 11.98 1.24 -8.71
C TYR A 180 10.58 0.74 -8.31
N GLU A 181 9.54 1.35 -8.86
CA GLU A 181 8.16 0.94 -8.63
C GLU A 181 7.80 -0.23 -9.54
N ALA A 182 7.26 -1.31 -8.98
CA ALA A 182 6.92 -2.50 -9.74
C ALA A 182 5.68 -3.23 -9.20
N HIS A 183 4.91 -3.80 -10.14
CA HIS A 183 3.86 -4.77 -9.85
C HIS A 183 4.38 -6.18 -10.14
N VAL A 184 4.45 -7.04 -9.12
CA VAL A 184 5.03 -8.39 -9.24
C VAL A 184 4.39 -9.19 -10.38
N GLY A 185 3.07 -9.20 -10.43
CA GLY A 185 2.32 -9.97 -11.44
C GLY A 185 2.54 -9.52 -12.89
N MET A 186 2.86 -8.24 -13.11
CA MET A 186 3.14 -7.68 -14.45
C MET A 186 4.62 -7.59 -14.78
N ALA A 187 5.51 -7.78 -13.79
CA ALA A 187 6.95 -7.73 -13.97
C ALA A 187 7.50 -9.02 -14.61
N GLN A 188 7.01 -9.37 -15.78
CA GLN A 188 7.39 -10.57 -16.53
C GLN A 188 7.04 -10.39 -18.03
N GLU A 189 7.62 -11.20 -18.92
CA GLU A 189 7.47 -11.06 -20.38
C GLU A 189 6.38 -11.96 -20.98
N ARG A 190 6.11 -13.10 -20.34
CA ARG A 190 5.04 -14.00 -20.81
C ARG A 190 3.65 -13.41 -20.51
N GLU A 191 2.65 -13.82 -21.24
CA GLU A 191 1.26 -13.51 -20.89
C GLU A 191 0.84 -14.30 -19.63
N GLY A 192 0.13 -13.63 -18.72
CA GLY A 192 -0.31 -14.19 -17.45
C GLY A 192 0.25 -13.42 -16.23
N VAL A 193 0.08 -13.99 -15.04
CA VAL A 193 0.55 -13.38 -13.79
C VAL A 193 1.96 -13.85 -13.47
N GLY A 194 2.87 -12.91 -13.18
CA GLY A 194 4.21 -13.18 -12.70
C GLY A 194 4.23 -13.63 -11.23
N THR A 195 5.28 -14.33 -10.82
CA THR A 195 5.43 -14.86 -9.47
C THR A 195 6.48 -14.14 -8.67
N TYR A 196 6.41 -14.22 -7.31
CA TYR A 196 7.45 -13.71 -6.41
C TYR A 196 8.82 -14.31 -6.77
N ARG A 197 8.87 -15.61 -7.11
CA ARG A 197 10.11 -16.28 -7.52
C ARG A 197 10.66 -15.72 -8.83
N GLU A 198 9.83 -15.54 -9.85
CA GLU A 198 10.27 -14.94 -11.13
C GLU A 198 10.80 -13.53 -10.93
N PHE A 199 10.13 -12.73 -10.10
CA PHE A 199 10.58 -11.39 -9.76
C PHE A 199 11.94 -11.41 -9.07
N THR A 200 12.11 -12.29 -8.08
CA THR A 200 13.36 -12.47 -7.34
C THR A 200 14.52 -12.83 -8.26
N GLU A 201 14.31 -13.81 -9.15
CA GLU A 201 15.38 -14.35 -9.99
C GLU A 201 15.72 -13.48 -11.21
N LYS A 202 14.71 -12.82 -11.79
CA LYS A 202 14.85 -12.14 -13.09
C LYS A 202 14.86 -10.62 -12.99
N ILE A 203 14.07 -10.04 -12.07
CA ILE A 203 13.82 -8.59 -12.03
C ILE A 203 14.72 -7.88 -11.02
N LEU A 204 14.87 -8.40 -9.80
CA LEU A 204 15.77 -7.80 -8.80
C LEU A 204 17.19 -7.56 -9.33
N PRO A 205 17.82 -8.50 -10.07
CA PRO A 205 19.16 -8.25 -10.65
C PRO A 205 19.17 -7.12 -11.68
N ILE A 206 18.09 -6.91 -12.44
CA ILE A 206 17.97 -5.80 -13.39
C ILE A 206 17.89 -4.48 -12.63
N ILE A 207 17.01 -4.40 -11.64
CA ILE A 207 16.83 -3.22 -10.80
C ILE A 207 18.16 -2.79 -10.16
N LYS A 208 18.91 -3.75 -9.60
CA LYS A 208 20.22 -3.49 -9.01
C LYS A 208 21.26 -3.03 -10.04
N LYS A 209 21.29 -3.67 -11.21
CA LYS A 209 22.20 -3.31 -12.30
C LYS A 209 21.95 -1.90 -12.81
N ASP A 210 20.70 -1.48 -12.85
CA ASP A 210 20.28 -0.16 -13.34
C ASP A 210 20.49 0.95 -12.29
N GLY A 211 21.06 0.61 -11.12
CA GLY A 211 21.52 1.57 -10.11
C GLY A 211 20.48 1.98 -9.08
N TYR A 212 19.31 1.38 -9.08
CA TYR A 212 18.31 1.63 -8.03
C TYR A 212 18.77 1.02 -6.69
N ASN A 213 18.28 1.60 -5.59
CA ASN A 213 18.62 1.16 -4.23
C ASN A 213 17.37 0.86 -3.37
N ALA A 214 16.19 1.03 -3.94
CA ALA A 214 14.92 0.66 -3.32
C ALA A 214 13.96 0.11 -4.38
N VAL A 215 13.11 -0.84 -3.97
CA VAL A 215 11.99 -1.38 -4.75
C VAL A 215 10.71 -1.04 -4.02
N GLN A 216 9.78 -0.35 -4.68
CA GLN A 216 8.42 -0.17 -4.19
C GLN A 216 7.53 -1.20 -4.85
N LEU A 217 7.02 -2.16 -4.07
CA LEU A 217 6.06 -3.14 -4.54
C LEU A 217 4.64 -2.54 -4.46
N MET A 218 3.99 -2.39 -5.62
CA MET A 218 2.57 -2.05 -5.68
C MET A 218 1.79 -3.07 -4.87
N ALA A 219 0.67 -2.65 -4.28
CA ALA A 219 -0.10 -3.36 -3.27
C ALA A 219 -0.06 -4.90 -3.38
N VAL A 220 0.65 -5.54 -2.45
CA VAL A 220 0.85 -7.00 -2.44
C VAL A 220 -0.18 -7.74 -1.59
N ALA A 221 -1.01 -7.03 -0.82
CA ALA A 221 -2.09 -7.64 -0.04
C ALA A 221 -3.13 -8.32 -0.95
N GLU A 222 -3.78 -9.37 -0.45
CA GLU A 222 -4.75 -10.15 -1.25
C GLU A 222 -5.95 -9.30 -1.67
N HIS A 223 -6.37 -9.47 -2.92
CA HIS A 223 -7.44 -8.72 -3.56
C HIS A 223 -8.20 -9.59 -4.58
N PRO A 224 -9.53 -9.45 -4.72
CA PRO A 224 -10.32 -10.33 -5.57
C PRO A 224 -10.15 -10.03 -7.07
N TYR A 225 -9.99 -8.76 -7.43
CA TYR A 225 -9.90 -8.33 -8.82
C TYR A 225 -8.46 -7.97 -9.22
N TYR A 226 -7.87 -8.77 -10.09
CA TYR A 226 -6.49 -8.56 -10.55
C TYR A 226 -6.26 -7.18 -11.18
N GLY A 227 -7.24 -6.68 -11.92
CA GLY A 227 -7.19 -5.37 -12.56
C GLY A 227 -7.23 -4.17 -11.60
N SER A 228 -7.42 -4.41 -10.30
CA SER A 228 -7.24 -3.38 -9.28
C SER A 228 -5.77 -3.16 -8.90
N PHE A 229 -4.86 -3.96 -9.44
CA PHE A 229 -3.41 -3.95 -9.12
C PHE A 229 -3.08 -4.10 -7.64
N GLY A 230 -4.03 -4.63 -6.85
CA GLY A 230 -3.92 -4.77 -5.40
C GLY A 230 -4.54 -3.62 -4.60
N TYR A 231 -5.04 -2.57 -5.23
CA TYR A 231 -5.62 -1.42 -4.53
C TYR A 231 -7.05 -1.65 -3.99
N HIS A 232 -7.73 -2.72 -4.38
CA HIS A 232 -8.98 -3.18 -3.77
C HIS A 232 -8.74 -4.34 -2.80
N VAL A 233 -8.10 -4.05 -1.68
CA VAL A 233 -7.69 -5.05 -0.69
C VAL A 233 -8.90 -5.74 -0.08
N SER A 234 -8.85 -7.07 -0.01
CA SER A 234 -9.83 -7.90 0.68
C SER A 234 -9.30 -8.55 1.96
N SER A 235 -8.02 -8.90 2.00
CA SER A 235 -7.39 -9.55 3.15
C SER A 235 -6.06 -8.90 3.49
N PHE A 236 -6.05 -8.14 4.57
CA PHE A 236 -4.95 -7.24 4.95
C PHE A 236 -3.70 -7.95 5.46
N PHE A 237 -3.84 -9.16 6.00
CA PHE A 237 -2.73 -9.94 6.55
C PHE A 237 -2.26 -11.08 5.64
N ALA A 238 -2.81 -11.18 4.43
CA ALA A 238 -2.44 -12.20 3.45
C ALA A 238 -1.76 -11.56 2.23
N PRO A 239 -0.57 -12.02 1.82
CA PRO A 239 -0.01 -11.65 0.53
C PRO A 239 -0.80 -12.30 -0.60
N SER A 240 -0.84 -11.66 -1.77
CA SER A 240 -1.57 -12.13 -2.93
C SER A 240 -1.12 -13.54 -3.33
N SER A 241 -2.05 -14.47 -3.29
CA SER A 241 -1.82 -15.87 -3.61
C SER A 241 -1.58 -16.13 -5.10
N ARG A 242 -1.99 -15.18 -5.96
CA ARG A 242 -1.73 -15.26 -7.40
C ARG A 242 -0.25 -15.21 -7.74
N CYS A 243 0.54 -14.51 -6.92
CA CYS A 243 1.97 -14.36 -7.15
C CYS A 243 2.82 -15.44 -6.46
N GLY A 244 2.24 -16.24 -5.55
CA GLY A 244 2.98 -17.29 -4.88
C GLY A 244 2.61 -17.47 -3.40
N THR A 245 3.54 -17.97 -2.61
CA THR A 245 3.39 -18.21 -1.18
C THR A 245 3.94 -17.07 -0.34
N PRO A 246 3.55 -16.96 0.96
CA PRO A 246 4.17 -16.03 1.90
C PRO A 246 5.70 -16.18 1.98
N GLU A 247 6.20 -17.41 1.97
CA GLU A 247 7.65 -17.70 2.01
C GLU A 247 8.36 -17.22 0.75
N GLU A 248 7.73 -17.30 -0.42
CA GLU A 248 8.30 -16.76 -1.67
C GLU A 248 8.38 -15.22 -1.65
N LEU A 249 7.42 -14.54 -1.02
CA LEU A 249 7.53 -13.09 -0.80
C LEU A 249 8.63 -12.75 0.22
N LYS A 250 8.75 -13.50 1.32
CA LYS A 250 9.86 -13.35 2.27
C LYS A 250 11.21 -13.56 1.59
N GLU A 251 11.33 -14.57 0.71
CA GLU A 251 12.54 -14.82 -0.07
C GLU A 251 12.86 -13.66 -1.03
N LEU A 252 11.84 -13.07 -1.67
CA LEU A 252 12.01 -11.88 -2.51
C LEU A 252 12.65 -10.74 -1.70
N ILE A 253 12.13 -10.46 -0.51
CA ILE A 253 12.61 -9.37 0.35
C ILE A 253 14.03 -9.67 0.83
N ARG A 254 14.29 -10.88 1.32
CA ARG A 254 15.63 -11.31 1.76
C ARG A 254 16.66 -11.17 0.63
N ARG A 255 16.31 -11.57 -0.59
CA ARG A 255 17.20 -11.43 -1.77
C ARG A 255 17.40 -9.96 -2.17
N ALA A 256 16.38 -9.12 -2.06
CA ALA A 256 16.53 -7.68 -2.27
C ALA A 256 17.53 -7.08 -1.27
N HIS A 257 17.43 -7.44 0.02
CA HIS A 257 18.39 -7.03 1.06
C HIS A 257 19.82 -7.50 0.77
N GLU A 258 20.02 -8.74 0.33
CA GLU A 258 21.34 -9.25 -0.09
C GLU A 258 21.93 -8.44 -1.26
N LEU A 259 21.09 -7.91 -2.13
CA LEU A 259 21.49 -7.01 -3.23
C LEU A 259 21.67 -5.55 -2.78
N GLY A 260 21.39 -5.23 -1.51
CA GLY A 260 21.44 -3.86 -1.00
C GLY A 260 20.29 -2.99 -1.51
N LEU A 261 19.10 -3.58 -1.67
CA LEU A 261 17.85 -2.91 -2.07
C LEU A 261 16.90 -2.88 -0.88
N ALA A 262 16.42 -1.70 -0.48
CA ALA A 262 15.29 -1.58 0.42
C ALA A 262 14.00 -2.04 -0.29
N VAL A 263 13.07 -2.61 0.46
CA VAL A 263 11.75 -3.00 -0.07
C VAL A 263 10.65 -2.22 0.62
N ILE A 264 9.98 -1.35 -0.11
CA ILE A 264 8.89 -0.50 0.34
C ILE A 264 7.57 -1.13 -0.12
N MET A 265 6.61 -1.27 0.81
CA MET A 265 5.28 -1.77 0.48
C MET A 265 4.34 -0.60 0.18
N ASP A 266 3.56 -0.73 -0.88
CA ASP A 266 2.40 0.13 -1.11
C ASP A 266 1.26 -0.31 -0.19
N LEU A 267 0.93 0.52 0.81
CA LEU A 267 0.01 0.19 1.89
C LEU A 267 -1.33 0.90 1.69
N VAL A 268 -2.36 0.13 1.40
CA VAL A 268 -3.71 0.64 1.14
C VAL A 268 -4.53 0.62 2.44
N HIS A 269 -4.51 1.73 3.18
CA HIS A 269 -5.33 1.95 4.37
C HIS A 269 -6.36 3.07 4.20
N ALA A 270 -6.48 3.60 2.98
CA ALA A 270 -7.51 4.60 2.64
C ALA A 270 -8.88 3.98 2.49
N HIS A 271 -8.95 2.75 1.98
CA HIS A 271 -10.20 2.07 1.68
C HIS A 271 -10.01 0.54 1.58
N TYR A 272 -11.11 -0.19 1.40
CA TYR A 272 -11.11 -1.63 1.16
C TYR A 272 -12.28 -2.03 0.26
N VAL A 273 -12.19 -3.24 -0.33
CA VAL A 273 -13.19 -3.75 -1.25
C VAL A 273 -14.58 -3.87 -0.59
N LYS A 274 -15.63 -3.50 -1.33
CA LYS A 274 -17.01 -3.61 -0.83
C LYS A 274 -17.61 -5.03 -0.85
N ASN A 275 -16.89 -6.01 -1.44
CA ASN A 275 -17.33 -7.38 -1.59
C ASN A 275 -17.63 -8.02 -0.22
N LEU A 276 -18.78 -8.74 -0.14
CA LEU A 276 -19.16 -9.43 1.07
C LEU A 276 -18.42 -10.77 1.24
N ASN A 277 -18.23 -11.52 0.15
CA ASN A 277 -17.70 -12.87 0.24
C ASN A 277 -16.18 -12.91 0.43
N GLU A 278 -15.44 -11.93 -0.13
CA GLU A 278 -13.98 -11.90 -0.14
C GLU A 278 -13.39 -10.96 0.89
N GLY A 279 -14.09 -9.87 1.23
CA GLY A 279 -13.56 -8.79 2.05
C GLY A 279 -14.10 -8.75 3.47
N ILE A 280 -13.68 -7.71 4.18
CA ILE A 280 -14.11 -7.45 5.57
C ILE A 280 -15.40 -6.63 5.68
N ASN A 281 -15.98 -6.20 4.54
CA ASN A 281 -17.23 -5.46 4.53
C ASN A 281 -18.36 -6.26 5.19
N SER A 282 -19.03 -5.66 6.16
CA SER A 282 -20.12 -6.29 6.94
C SER A 282 -19.75 -7.68 7.50
N LEU A 283 -18.51 -7.85 7.96
CA LEU A 283 -18.00 -9.15 8.41
C LEU A 283 -18.80 -9.75 9.58
N ASP A 284 -19.31 -8.90 10.47
CA ASP A 284 -20.17 -9.31 11.60
C ASP A 284 -21.68 -9.20 11.30
N GLY A 285 -22.05 -8.90 10.06
CA GLY A 285 -23.43 -8.69 9.61
C GLY A 285 -23.93 -7.26 9.73
N THR A 286 -23.14 -6.33 10.31
CA THR A 286 -23.47 -4.89 10.32
C THR A 286 -22.72 -4.15 9.21
N ASP A 287 -23.17 -2.96 8.82
CA ASP A 287 -22.51 -2.13 7.81
C ASP A 287 -21.39 -1.23 8.39
N HIS A 288 -21.20 -1.26 9.70
CA HIS A 288 -20.38 -0.33 10.46
C HIS A 288 -19.29 -1.01 11.34
N LEU A 289 -18.90 -2.24 11.04
CA LEU A 289 -17.82 -2.91 11.79
C LEU A 289 -16.50 -2.15 11.63
N TYR A 290 -16.03 -2.01 10.39
CA TYR A 290 -14.78 -1.30 10.04
C TYR A 290 -15.01 0.08 9.44
N SER A 291 -16.22 0.39 8.98
CA SER A 291 -16.59 1.64 8.31
C SER A 291 -17.49 2.52 9.18
N PRO A 292 -17.56 3.82 8.92
CA PRO A 292 -18.71 4.64 9.32
C PRO A 292 -20.00 4.05 8.75
N PRO A 293 -21.15 4.20 9.45
CA PRO A 293 -22.43 3.66 8.98
C PRO A 293 -22.95 4.39 7.73
N GLY A 294 -23.68 3.67 6.88
CA GLY A 294 -24.35 4.21 5.71
C GLY A 294 -23.41 4.80 4.67
N ASP A 295 -23.85 5.87 4.01
CA ASP A 295 -23.12 6.52 2.90
C ASP A 295 -21.78 7.12 3.34
N ALA A 296 -21.62 7.51 4.61
CA ALA A 296 -20.36 8.02 5.14
C ALA A 296 -19.22 6.98 5.12
N GLY A 297 -19.55 5.71 5.05
CA GLY A 297 -18.61 4.60 4.94
C GLY A 297 -18.31 4.17 3.50
N TYR A 298 -18.75 4.93 2.49
CA TYR A 298 -18.61 4.54 1.09
C TYR A 298 -17.85 5.58 0.27
N GLN A 299 -16.79 5.13 -0.43
CA GLN A 299 -16.03 5.93 -1.38
C GLN A 299 -16.64 5.74 -2.77
N GLN A 300 -17.47 6.69 -3.18
CA GLN A 300 -18.28 6.59 -4.39
C GLN A 300 -17.45 6.51 -5.68
N TYR A 301 -16.33 7.25 -5.75
CA TYR A 301 -15.50 7.30 -6.96
C TYR A 301 -14.63 6.06 -7.15
N TRP A 302 -14.29 5.37 -6.06
CA TRP A 302 -13.47 4.15 -6.09
C TRP A 302 -14.30 2.88 -5.88
N ASP A 303 -15.61 3.03 -5.74
CA ASP A 303 -16.55 1.91 -5.52
C ASP A 303 -16.12 0.98 -4.37
N SER A 304 -15.73 1.57 -3.24
CA SER A 304 -15.09 0.90 -2.11
C SER A 304 -15.61 1.39 -0.76
N LYS A 305 -15.21 0.74 0.33
CA LYS A 305 -15.56 1.10 1.70
C LYS A 305 -14.42 1.87 2.36
N LEU A 306 -14.76 2.86 3.18
CA LEU A 306 -13.84 3.66 3.98
C LEU A 306 -13.66 3.09 5.38
N PHE A 307 -12.49 3.30 5.99
CA PHE A 307 -12.28 2.96 7.39
C PHE A 307 -12.80 4.04 8.34
N ASP A 308 -13.34 3.61 9.49
CA ASP A 308 -13.65 4.49 10.63
C ASP A 308 -12.40 4.65 11.50
N TYR A 309 -11.57 5.64 11.19
CA TYR A 309 -10.33 5.90 11.92
C TYR A 309 -10.57 6.38 13.36
N GLY A 310 -11.79 6.78 13.71
CA GLY A 310 -12.17 7.17 15.07
C GLY A 310 -12.44 5.99 16.00
N LYS A 311 -12.69 4.80 15.44
CA LYS A 311 -12.99 3.59 16.18
C LYS A 311 -11.71 2.91 16.68
N GLU A 312 -11.63 2.63 17.97
CA GLU A 312 -10.41 2.11 18.60
C GLU A 312 -9.97 0.76 18.01
N GLU A 313 -10.90 -0.15 17.80
CA GLU A 313 -10.63 -1.48 17.26
C GLU A 313 -10.17 -1.42 15.79
N VAL A 314 -10.68 -0.45 15.03
CA VAL A 314 -10.23 -0.20 13.65
C VAL A 314 -8.82 0.36 13.63
N GLN A 315 -8.50 1.33 14.51
CA GLN A 315 -7.12 1.80 14.68
C GLN A 315 -6.18 0.66 15.09
N HIS A 316 -6.61 -0.19 16.04
CA HIS A 316 -5.85 -1.36 16.47
C HIS A 316 -5.59 -2.34 15.32
N PHE A 317 -6.62 -2.62 14.50
CA PHE A 317 -6.49 -3.45 13.30
C PHE A 317 -5.47 -2.90 12.31
N LEU A 318 -5.61 -1.61 11.94
CA LEU A 318 -4.74 -0.96 10.97
C LEU A 318 -3.29 -0.81 11.49
N LEU A 319 -3.10 -0.43 12.76
CA LEU A 319 -1.76 -0.35 13.37
C LEU A 319 -1.11 -1.73 13.49
N SER A 320 -1.89 -2.76 13.84
CA SER A 320 -1.40 -4.13 13.85
C SER A 320 -0.98 -4.60 12.45
N ASN A 321 -1.66 -4.14 11.41
CA ASN A 321 -1.29 -4.42 10.03
C ASN A 321 0.01 -3.71 9.62
N VAL A 322 0.20 -2.44 10.02
CA VAL A 322 1.48 -1.74 9.84
C VAL A 322 2.64 -2.53 10.47
N LYS A 323 2.49 -2.95 11.71
CA LYS A 323 3.55 -3.72 12.37
C LYS A 323 3.77 -5.09 11.74
N TYR A 324 2.69 -5.79 11.34
CA TYR A 324 2.75 -7.13 10.77
C TYR A 324 3.68 -7.23 9.56
N TRP A 325 3.57 -6.33 8.60
CA TRP A 325 4.41 -6.36 7.41
C TRP A 325 5.88 -6.03 7.69
N LEU A 326 6.16 -5.19 8.69
CA LEU A 326 7.54 -4.93 9.16
C LEU A 326 8.13 -6.12 9.91
N ASP A 327 7.31 -6.81 10.74
CA ASP A 327 7.74 -7.87 11.63
C ASP A 327 7.86 -9.23 10.90
N GLU A 328 6.82 -9.63 10.16
CA GLU A 328 6.75 -10.94 9.52
C GLU A 328 7.44 -10.99 8.15
N PHE A 329 7.47 -9.88 7.43
CA PHE A 329 7.99 -9.82 6.07
C PHE A 329 9.25 -8.97 5.93
N HIS A 330 9.67 -8.27 6.95
CA HIS A 330 10.85 -7.40 6.95
C HIS A 330 10.81 -6.29 5.89
N PHE A 331 9.63 -5.78 5.51
CA PHE A 331 9.58 -4.58 4.68
C PHE A 331 10.33 -3.42 5.35
N ASP A 332 10.95 -2.55 4.57
CA ASP A 332 11.72 -1.40 5.06
C ASP A 332 10.90 -0.12 5.15
N GLY A 333 9.63 -0.21 4.93
CA GLY A 333 8.72 0.93 5.05
C GLY A 333 7.55 0.87 4.07
N TYR A 334 6.90 2.02 3.92
CA TYR A 334 5.62 2.11 3.24
C TYR A 334 5.51 3.35 2.35
N ARG A 335 4.82 3.20 1.23
CA ARG A 335 4.09 4.28 0.57
C ARG A 335 2.63 4.14 0.97
N PHE A 336 2.07 5.11 1.69
CA PHE A 336 0.66 5.13 2.06
C PHE A 336 -0.16 5.65 0.89
N ASP A 337 -1.03 4.77 0.38
CA ASP A 337 -1.95 5.04 -0.72
C ASP A 337 -3.08 5.97 -0.28
N GLY A 338 -3.45 6.91 -1.15
CA GLY A 338 -4.66 7.71 -1.01
C GLY A 338 -4.74 8.58 0.25
N VAL A 339 -3.63 9.08 0.78
CA VAL A 339 -3.59 9.87 2.03
C VAL A 339 -4.54 11.06 1.96
N THR A 340 -4.61 11.78 0.83
CA THR A 340 -5.56 12.88 0.65
C THR A 340 -7.01 12.42 0.87
N SER A 341 -7.38 11.24 0.37
CA SER A 341 -8.72 10.69 0.58
C SER A 341 -9.00 10.33 2.04
N MET A 342 -7.97 9.97 2.81
CA MET A 342 -8.09 9.66 4.23
C MET A 342 -8.33 10.92 5.07
N ILE A 343 -7.51 11.95 4.86
CA ILE A 343 -7.44 13.12 5.74
C ILE A 343 -8.52 14.18 5.47
N TYR A 344 -9.31 14.00 4.41
CA TYR A 344 -10.43 14.89 4.11
C TYR A 344 -11.74 14.13 3.88
N ARG A 345 -12.82 14.61 4.49
CA ARG A 345 -14.18 14.09 4.30
C ARG A 345 -14.72 14.26 2.88
N HIS A 346 -14.21 15.25 2.17
CA HIS A 346 -14.47 15.50 0.74
C HIS A 346 -13.45 14.78 -0.18
N HIS A 347 -12.58 13.93 0.37
CA HIS A 347 -11.62 13.07 -0.36
C HIS A 347 -10.69 13.81 -1.32
N GLY A 348 -10.44 15.10 -1.11
CA GLY A 348 -9.61 15.92 -1.99
C GLY A 348 -10.33 16.50 -3.22
N TYR A 349 -11.63 16.28 -3.38
CA TYR A 349 -12.42 16.80 -4.53
C TYR A 349 -12.83 18.27 -4.37
N VAL A 350 -11.98 19.06 -3.74
CA VAL A 350 -12.14 20.52 -3.62
C VAL A 350 -10.84 21.21 -3.98
N THR A 351 -10.93 22.49 -4.35
CA THR A 351 -9.73 23.31 -4.57
C THR A 351 -9.19 23.79 -3.24
N PHE A 352 -7.89 23.62 -3.02
CA PHE A 352 -7.17 24.12 -1.84
C PHE A 352 -6.68 25.56 -2.10
N ASP A 353 -7.60 26.51 -2.16
CA ASP A 353 -7.39 27.89 -2.53
C ASP A 353 -7.16 28.85 -1.33
N SER A 354 -7.32 28.32 -0.12
CA SER A 354 -7.12 29.08 1.12
C SER A 354 -6.56 28.20 2.23
N ARG A 355 -5.92 28.84 3.22
CA ARG A 355 -5.41 28.15 4.42
C ARG A 355 -6.51 27.41 5.17
N ASP A 356 -7.72 27.95 5.22
CA ASP A 356 -8.82 27.37 6.00
C ASP A 356 -9.19 25.97 5.52
N ARG A 357 -8.98 25.66 4.24
CA ARG A 357 -9.22 24.33 3.66
C ARG A 357 -8.41 23.20 4.32
N PHE A 358 -7.29 23.53 4.93
CA PHE A 358 -6.46 22.57 5.68
C PHE A 358 -6.85 22.41 7.14
N PHE A 359 -7.82 23.21 7.63
CA PHE A 359 -8.16 23.29 9.04
C PHE A 359 -9.67 23.40 9.32
N ASP A 360 -10.51 23.39 8.29
CA ASP A 360 -11.96 23.45 8.41
C ASP A 360 -12.57 22.08 8.80
N GLU A 361 -13.90 22.01 8.85
CA GLU A 361 -14.66 20.79 9.17
C GLU A 361 -14.53 19.67 8.14
N GLY A 362 -14.02 19.96 6.95
CA GLY A 362 -13.67 19.00 5.92
C GLY A 362 -12.51 18.10 6.31
N VAL A 363 -11.70 18.49 7.30
CA VAL A 363 -10.55 17.69 7.74
C VAL A 363 -10.97 16.53 8.65
N ASN A 364 -10.49 15.34 8.36
CA ASN A 364 -10.66 14.16 9.19
C ASN A 364 -9.54 14.07 10.24
N GLY A 365 -9.78 14.61 11.43
CA GLY A 365 -8.78 14.62 12.51
C GLY A 365 -8.45 13.22 13.05
N ASP A 366 -9.34 12.24 12.91
CA ASP A 366 -9.09 10.86 13.35
C ASP A 366 -8.14 10.15 12.39
N ALA A 367 -8.28 10.39 11.08
CA ALA A 367 -7.34 9.90 10.08
C ALA A 367 -5.95 10.52 10.25
N LEU A 368 -5.85 11.83 10.54
CA LEU A 368 -4.57 12.47 10.86
C LEU A 368 -3.92 11.87 12.10
N THR A 369 -4.70 11.61 13.15
CA THR A 369 -4.22 10.94 14.37
C THR A 369 -3.72 9.53 14.06
N TYR A 370 -4.49 8.74 13.28
CA TYR A 370 -4.09 7.42 12.85
C TYR A 370 -2.76 7.44 12.07
N LEU A 371 -2.62 8.31 11.07
CA LEU A 371 -1.40 8.41 10.27
C LEU A 371 -0.18 8.82 11.11
N THR A 372 -0.38 9.72 12.09
CA THR A 372 0.68 10.11 13.03
C THR A 372 1.12 8.92 13.89
N LEU A 373 0.16 8.12 14.39
CA LEU A 373 0.44 6.88 15.12
C LEU A 373 1.13 5.84 14.23
N ALA A 374 0.72 5.69 12.98
CA ALA A 374 1.31 4.73 12.04
C ALA A 374 2.78 5.07 11.73
N ASN A 375 3.09 6.35 11.49
CA ASN A 375 4.46 6.82 11.32
C ASN A 375 5.29 6.59 12.59
N ARG A 376 4.74 6.95 13.75
CA ARG A 376 5.39 6.72 15.04
C ARG A 376 5.69 5.24 15.26
N LEU A 377 4.72 4.37 15.02
CA LEU A 377 4.85 2.92 15.15
C LEU A 377 5.93 2.36 14.23
N ALA A 378 5.93 2.77 12.96
CA ALA A 378 6.90 2.28 12.00
C ALA A 378 8.34 2.58 12.47
N HIS A 379 8.61 3.81 12.91
CA HIS A 379 9.94 4.21 13.39
C HIS A 379 10.29 3.68 14.80
N ASP A 380 9.32 3.51 15.69
CA ASP A 380 9.56 2.88 16.99
C ASP A 380 9.91 1.40 16.85
N PHE A 381 9.27 0.70 15.90
CA PHE A 381 9.53 -0.72 15.65
C PHE A 381 10.78 -0.94 14.80
N ARG A 382 10.94 -0.17 13.72
CA ARG A 382 12.09 -0.20 12.81
C ARG A 382 12.61 1.23 12.60
N PRO A 383 13.63 1.67 13.34
CA PRO A 383 14.13 3.05 13.25
C PRO A 383 14.61 3.47 11.86
N SER A 384 15.00 2.52 11.01
CA SER A 384 15.38 2.75 9.61
C SER A 384 14.22 2.72 8.62
N ALA A 385 12.97 2.55 9.09
CA ALA A 385 11.82 2.52 8.22
C ALA A 385 11.67 3.83 7.42
N VAL A 386 11.15 3.71 6.21
CA VAL A 386 10.84 4.83 5.32
C VAL A 386 9.34 4.94 5.14
N THR A 387 8.77 6.11 5.37
CA THR A 387 7.35 6.37 5.15
C THR A 387 7.14 7.47 4.12
N ILE A 388 6.31 7.19 3.12
CA ILE A 388 6.02 8.08 2.00
C ILE A 388 4.52 8.32 1.93
N ALA A 389 4.10 9.59 1.92
CA ALA A 389 2.69 9.95 1.76
C ALA A 389 2.34 10.22 0.29
N GLU A 390 1.28 9.58 -0.18
CA GLU A 390 0.60 10.02 -1.39
C GLU A 390 -0.44 11.08 -1.01
N ASP A 391 -0.02 12.33 -1.00
CA ASP A 391 -0.89 13.47 -0.71
C ASP A 391 -0.74 14.57 -1.75
N VAL A 392 -1.84 14.88 -2.46
CA VAL A 392 -1.89 15.95 -3.46
C VAL A 392 -2.24 17.32 -2.84
N SER A 393 -2.84 17.31 -1.63
CA SER A 393 -3.37 18.53 -1.03
C SER A 393 -2.31 19.51 -0.54
N GLY A 394 -1.15 19.01 -0.11
CA GLY A 394 -0.13 19.83 0.55
C GLY A 394 -0.43 20.10 2.01
N MET A 395 -1.08 19.17 2.72
CA MET A 395 -1.38 19.29 4.15
C MET A 395 -0.14 19.75 4.94
N PRO A 396 -0.23 20.87 5.68
CA PRO A 396 0.87 21.37 6.48
C PRO A 396 1.36 20.39 7.54
N GLY A 397 2.67 20.23 7.63
CA GLY A 397 3.33 19.34 8.59
C GLY A 397 3.36 17.87 8.20
N MET A 398 3.02 17.50 6.94
CA MET A 398 3.01 16.12 6.49
C MET A 398 4.35 15.41 6.76
N CYS A 399 5.47 16.03 6.38
CA CYS A 399 6.83 15.48 6.56
C CYS A 399 7.62 16.15 7.69
N ILE A 400 6.95 16.84 8.59
CA ILE A 400 7.60 17.44 9.77
C ILE A 400 7.60 16.42 10.91
N PRO A 401 8.67 16.34 11.72
CA PRO A 401 8.73 15.45 12.88
C PRO A 401 7.54 15.62 13.82
N ILE A 402 7.05 14.51 14.38
CA ILE A 402 5.91 14.51 15.31
C ILE A 402 6.19 15.40 16.53
N ALA A 403 7.42 15.37 17.05
CA ALA A 403 7.84 16.20 18.18
C ALA A 403 7.73 17.72 17.90
N ASP A 404 7.76 18.11 16.63
CA ASP A 404 7.63 19.49 16.19
C ASP A 404 6.18 19.89 15.86
N GLY A 405 5.22 18.95 15.98
CA GLY A 405 3.81 19.15 15.66
C GLY A 405 3.42 18.65 14.27
N GLY A 406 4.29 17.91 13.58
CA GLY A 406 4.04 17.29 12.28
C GLY A 406 3.32 15.93 12.37
N ILE A 407 3.08 15.32 11.20
CA ILE A 407 2.47 14.00 11.03
C ILE A 407 3.53 12.90 10.97
N GLY A 408 4.78 13.25 10.61
CA GLY A 408 5.94 12.39 10.74
C GLY A 408 6.25 11.49 9.56
N PHE A 409 5.71 11.73 8.37
CA PHE A 409 6.20 11.06 7.17
C PHE A 409 7.62 11.50 6.82
N ASP A 410 8.43 10.61 6.25
CA ASP A 410 9.78 10.95 5.78
C ASP A 410 9.74 11.69 4.45
N TYR A 411 8.83 11.28 3.57
CA TYR A 411 8.68 11.84 2.23
C TYR A 411 7.22 12.02 1.84
N ARG A 412 7.02 12.87 0.85
CA ARG A 412 5.76 13.05 0.12
C ARG A 412 6.02 12.85 -1.38
N LEU A 413 5.07 12.26 -2.11
CA LEU A 413 5.14 12.18 -3.57
C LEU A 413 5.01 13.58 -4.20
N GLY A 414 5.86 13.87 -5.17
CA GLY A 414 5.86 15.14 -5.93
C GLY A 414 4.83 15.12 -7.05
N MET A 415 3.54 15.02 -6.72
CA MET A 415 2.45 14.71 -7.65
C MET A 415 2.22 15.81 -8.72
N ALA A 416 2.64 17.05 -8.48
CA ALA A 416 2.56 18.11 -9.48
C ALA A 416 3.51 17.90 -10.66
N ILE A 417 4.58 17.14 -10.49
CA ILE A 417 5.61 16.94 -11.53
C ILE A 417 5.08 16.09 -12.70
N PRO A 418 4.50 14.89 -12.49
CA PRO A 418 3.94 14.11 -13.59
C PRO A 418 2.79 14.83 -14.29
N ASP A 419 1.92 15.52 -13.55
CA ASP A 419 0.82 16.30 -14.14
C ASP A 419 1.34 17.41 -15.06
N PHE A 420 2.40 18.10 -14.62
CA PHE A 420 3.07 19.10 -15.45
C PHE A 420 3.63 18.47 -16.75
N TRP A 421 4.36 17.34 -16.67
CA TRP A 421 4.91 16.71 -17.86
C TRP A 421 3.83 16.22 -18.82
N ILE A 422 2.73 15.65 -18.32
CA ILE A 422 1.60 15.24 -19.17
C ILE A 422 0.98 16.44 -19.88
N LYS A 423 0.72 17.53 -19.15
CA LYS A 423 0.16 18.75 -19.71
C LYS A 423 1.11 19.33 -20.75
N GLN A 424 2.40 19.43 -20.45
CA GLN A 424 3.43 19.95 -21.34
C GLN A 424 3.49 19.17 -22.67
N LEU A 425 3.45 17.84 -22.58
CA LEU A 425 3.49 16.96 -23.77
C LEU A 425 2.19 16.98 -24.59
N LYS A 426 1.05 17.25 -23.96
CA LYS A 426 -0.24 17.29 -24.64
C LYS A 426 -0.56 18.62 -25.31
N GLU A 427 -0.18 19.71 -24.67
CA GLU A 427 -0.74 21.04 -24.96
C GLU A 427 0.29 22.02 -25.52
N VAL A 428 1.60 21.79 -25.31
CA VAL A 428 2.64 22.77 -25.64
C VAL A 428 3.65 22.18 -26.63
N PRO A 429 3.80 22.78 -27.84
CA PRO A 429 4.88 22.40 -28.76
C PRO A 429 6.27 22.63 -28.14
N ASP A 430 7.25 21.78 -28.50
CA ASP A 430 8.59 21.77 -27.88
C ASP A 430 9.29 23.13 -27.90
N GLU A 431 9.18 23.83 -29.00
CA GLU A 431 9.79 25.16 -29.21
C GLU A 431 9.18 26.26 -28.34
N GLN A 432 8.05 25.98 -27.69
CA GLN A 432 7.37 26.91 -26.79
C GLN A 432 7.57 26.52 -25.31
N TRP A 433 8.35 25.49 -25.02
CA TRP A 433 8.61 25.09 -23.62
C TRP A 433 9.41 26.19 -22.90
N ASP A 434 8.89 26.63 -21.75
CA ASP A 434 9.55 27.63 -20.92
C ASP A 434 10.37 26.95 -19.81
N ILE A 435 11.69 27.08 -19.90
CA ILE A 435 12.63 26.53 -18.89
C ILE A 435 12.37 27.09 -17.48
N ARG A 436 11.87 28.33 -17.38
CA ARG A 436 11.57 28.95 -16.09
C ARG A 436 10.35 28.31 -15.44
N GLU A 437 9.32 28.00 -16.23
CA GLU A 437 8.15 27.26 -15.76
C GLU A 437 8.56 25.85 -15.32
N MET A 438 9.35 25.15 -16.13
CA MET A 438 9.89 23.83 -15.77
C MET A 438 10.66 23.89 -14.46
N TRP A 439 11.57 24.85 -14.31
CA TRP A 439 12.33 25.03 -13.07
C TRP A 439 11.42 25.30 -11.88
N SER A 440 10.44 26.19 -12.04
CA SER A 440 9.49 26.54 -10.99
C SER A 440 8.74 25.31 -10.49
N VAL A 441 8.15 24.53 -11.39
CA VAL A 441 7.40 23.31 -11.01
C VAL A 441 8.30 22.26 -10.36
N MET A 442 9.51 22.05 -10.90
CA MET A 442 10.44 21.06 -10.33
C MET A 442 10.95 21.47 -8.93
N THR A 443 11.00 22.74 -8.62
CA THR A 443 11.56 23.26 -7.38
C THR A 443 10.53 23.83 -6.40
N ASP A 444 9.27 23.90 -6.80
CA ASP A 444 8.17 24.34 -5.93
C ASP A 444 7.85 23.26 -4.90
N ARG A 445 8.40 23.45 -3.72
CA ARG A 445 8.27 22.52 -2.58
C ARG A 445 8.03 23.30 -1.31
N LEU A 446 7.19 22.72 -0.44
CA LEU A 446 7.01 23.25 0.90
C LEU A 446 8.34 23.18 1.67
N PRO A 447 8.67 24.20 2.48
CA PRO A 447 9.86 24.17 3.33
C PRO A 447 9.91 22.91 4.20
N GLU A 448 11.09 22.33 4.34
CA GLU A 448 11.36 21.12 5.16
C GLU A 448 10.63 19.84 4.71
N VAL A 449 9.87 19.85 3.61
CA VAL A 449 9.19 18.68 3.06
C VAL A 449 10.09 17.96 2.06
N LYS A 450 10.52 16.75 2.39
CA LYS A 450 11.24 15.88 1.46
C LYS A 450 10.28 15.30 0.44
N THR A 451 10.65 15.39 -0.85
CA THR A 451 9.79 14.97 -1.96
C THR A 451 10.44 13.83 -2.73
N VAL A 452 9.63 12.83 -3.09
CA VAL A 452 9.97 11.82 -4.10
C VAL A 452 9.55 12.38 -5.45
N ALA A 453 10.51 12.71 -6.30
CA ALA A 453 10.26 13.18 -7.66
C ALA A 453 10.01 12.02 -8.62
N TYR A 454 9.12 12.19 -9.58
CA TYR A 454 8.89 11.22 -10.64
C TYR A 454 8.26 11.89 -11.86
N ALA A 455 8.59 11.39 -13.04
CA ALA A 455 7.98 11.87 -14.28
C ALA A 455 6.66 11.15 -14.57
N GLU A 456 6.59 9.89 -14.23
CA GLU A 456 5.38 9.07 -14.26
C GLU A 456 5.52 7.87 -13.29
N SER A 457 4.42 7.49 -12.65
CA SER A 457 4.23 6.28 -11.87
C SER A 457 3.27 5.33 -12.59
N HIS A 458 2.81 4.29 -11.88
CA HIS A 458 1.75 3.44 -12.38
C HIS A 458 0.46 4.23 -12.70
N ASP A 459 0.11 5.28 -11.95
CA ASP A 459 -1.10 6.06 -12.18
C ASP A 459 -1.15 6.66 -13.58
N GLN A 460 -0.06 7.27 -14.04
CA GLN A 460 0.00 7.87 -15.36
C GLN A 460 0.10 6.79 -16.45
N ALA A 461 0.82 5.70 -16.18
CA ALA A 461 1.04 4.63 -17.16
C ALA A 461 -0.18 3.70 -17.35
N LEU A 462 -1.02 3.52 -16.31
CA LEU A 462 -2.14 2.60 -16.28
C LEU A 462 -3.49 3.32 -16.36
N VAL A 463 -3.68 4.33 -15.53
CA VAL A 463 -4.96 5.02 -15.37
C VAL A 463 -5.02 6.28 -16.24
N GLY A 464 -3.90 6.93 -16.44
CA GLY A 464 -3.81 8.23 -17.10
C GLY A 464 -3.83 8.20 -18.62
N ASP A 465 -3.81 7.04 -19.30
CA ASP A 465 -3.91 6.91 -20.77
C ASP A 465 -2.63 6.32 -21.44
N LYS A 466 -1.49 6.99 -21.46
CA LYS A 466 -0.27 6.55 -22.17
C LYS A 466 0.99 6.85 -21.38
N THR A 467 2.00 6.00 -21.50
CA THR A 467 3.35 6.32 -20.99
C THR A 467 3.93 7.54 -21.72
N ILE A 468 4.86 8.25 -21.06
CA ILE A 468 5.58 9.38 -21.66
C ILE A 468 6.26 8.96 -22.96
N ALA A 469 6.91 7.80 -23.00
CA ALA A 469 7.55 7.27 -24.20
C ALA A 469 6.54 7.12 -25.36
N PHE A 470 5.38 6.56 -25.08
CA PHE A 470 4.34 6.35 -26.08
C PHE A 470 3.67 7.67 -26.51
N ARG A 471 3.54 8.65 -25.63
CA ARG A 471 3.09 10.02 -26.00
C ARG A 471 4.04 10.71 -26.96
N LEU A 472 5.34 10.53 -26.74
CA LEU A 472 6.38 11.17 -27.55
C LEU A 472 6.52 10.53 -28.94
N MET A 473 6.37 9.22 -29.06
CA MET A 473 6.75 8.46 -30.26
C MET A 473 5.61 7.68 -30.90
N ASP A 474 4.53 7.39 -30.16
CA ASP A 474 3.31 6.70 -30.61
C ASP A 474 3.65 5.43 -31.44
N LYS A 475 2.89 5.19 -32.51
CA LYS A 475 3.03 4.02 -33.40
C LYS A 475 4.41 3.90 -34.06
N GLU A 476 5.18 4.97 -34.16
CA GLU A 476 6.52 4.93 -34.75
C GLU A 476 7.46 3.98 -33.97
N MET A 477 7.19 3.77 -32.67
CA MET A 477 7.95 2.82 -31.86
C MET A 477 7.84 1.35 -32.34
N TYR A 478 6.79 1.01 -33.07
CA TYR A 478 6.63 -0.35 -33.61
C TYR A 478 7.40 -0.59 -34.91
N PHE A 479 7.77 0.48 -35.63
CA PHE A 479 8.33 0.36 -36.97
C PHE A 479 9.76 0.92 -37.10
N HIS A 480 10.18 1.81 -36.19
CA HIS A 480 11.39 2.60 -36.38
C HIS A 480 12.36 2.57 -35.19
N MET A 481 12.23 1.57 -34.30
CA MET A 481 13.15 1.41 -33.16
C MET A 481 14.39 0.57 -33.46
N ASP A 482 14.55 0.08 -34.71
CA ASP A 482 15.84 -0.51 -35.10
C ASP A 482 16.93 0.57 -35.29
N ARG A 483 18.18 0.19 -35.04
CA ARG A 483 19.31 1.14 -35.08
C ARG A 483 19.67 1.66 -36.46
N ALA A 484 19.21 1.00 -37.52
CA ALA A 484 19.43 1.42 -38.89
C ALA A 484 18.34 2.36 -39.40
N SER A 485 17.23 2.47 -38.69
CA SER A 485 16.11 3.35 -39.06
C SER A 485 16.41 4.80 -38.74
N GLU A 486 16.21 5.69 -39.71
CA GLU A 486 16.25 7.14 -39.54
C GLU A 486 14.81 7.67 -39.42
N ASN A 487 14.43 8.13 -38.23
CA ASN A 487 13.09 8.66 -37.98
C ASN A 487 13.15 9.81 -36.97
N ILE A 488 12.80 11.00 -37.43
CA ILE A 488 12.87 12.23 -36.60
C ILE A 488 11.95 12.17 -35.37
N VAL A 489 10.82 11.48 -35.43
CA VAL A 489 9.89 11.33 -34.30
C VAL A 489 10.56 10.49 -33.20
N ILE A 490 11.23 9.39 -33.58
CA ILE A 490 11.95 8.54 -32.64
C ILE A 490 13.15 9.29 -32.03
N ASP A 491 13.97 9.96 -32.85
CA ASP A 491 15.15 10.71 -32.38
C ASP A 491 14.77 11.81 -31.41
N ARG A 492 13.75 12.59 -31.74
CA ARG A 492 13.17 13.63 -30.87
C ARG A 492 12.60 12.99 -29.60
N GLY A 493 11.76 11.97 -29.73
CA GLY A 493 11.10 11.31 -28.60
C GLY A 493 12.11 10.77 -27.59
N MET A 494 13.16 10.10 -28.04
CA MET A 494 14.23 9.59 -27.17
C MET A 494 14.99 10.72 -26.48
N ALA A 495 15.29 11.81 -27.18
CA ALA A 495 15.98 12.96 -26.61
C ALA A 495 15.15 13.63 -25.51
N LEU A 496 13.87 13.88 -25.77
CA LEU A 496 12.94 14.48 -24.81
C LEU A 496 12.66 13.56 -23.62
N HIS A 497 12.50 12.25 -23.84
CA HIS A 497 12.31 11.28 -22.76
C HIS A 497 13.50 11.29 -21.77
N LYS A 498 14.74 11.29 -22.29
CA LYS A 498 15.95 11.40 -21.48
C LYS A 498 16.03 12.74 -20.73
N MET A 499 15.71 13.84 -21.40
CA MET A 499 15.74 15.17 -20.81
C MET A 499 14.72 15.32 -19.67
N ILE A 500 13.48 14.85 -19.87
CA ILE A 500 12.42 14.86 -18.86
C ILE A 500 12.89 14.13 -17.60
N ARG A 501 13.45 12.92 -17.75
CA ARG A 501 13.92 12.13 -16.62
C ARG A 501 15.14 12.78 -15.94
N LEU A 502 16.09 13.30 -16.71
CA LEU A 502 17.25 14.00 -16.17
C LEU A 502 16.84 15.23 -15.34
N MET A 503 15.93 16.05 -15.86
CA MET A 503 15.43 17.20 -15.13
C MET A 503 14.69 16.78 -13.85
N THR A 504 13.83 15.79 -13.95
CA THR A 504 13.05 15.30 -12.79
C THR A 504 13.96 14.76 -11.69
N ILE A 505 14.91 13.86 -12.01
CA ILE A 505 15.81 13.28 -11.01
C ILE A 505 16.77 14.30 -10.40
N SER A 506 17.21 15.30 -11.17
CA SER A 506 18.21 16.25 -10.71
C SER A 506 17.64 17.43 -9.92
N THR A 507 16.37 17.78 -10.11
CA THR A 507 15.78 18.99 -9.52
C THR A 507 14.50 18.76 -8.75
N GLY A 508 13.79 17.64 -8.98
CA GLY A 508 12.42 17.45 -8.50
C GLY A 508 12.28 17.03 -7.04
N GLY A 509 13.34 16.61 -6.34
CA GLY A 509 13.20 16.15 -4.96
C GLY A 509 14.47 15.60 -4.32
N GLN A 510 14.33 15.05 -3.12
CA GLN A 510 15.40 14.37 -2.37
C GLN A 510 15.46 12.87 -2.66
N ALA A 511 14.41 12.34 -3.29
CA ALA A 511 14.32 10.96 -3.78
C ALA A 511 13.74 10.96 -5.19
N TYR A 512 13.89 9.83 -5.89
CA TYR A 512 13.39 9.65 -7.26
C TYR A 512 12.68 8.31 -7.40
N LEU A 513 11.58 8.27 -8.14
CA LEU A 513 10.84 7.06 -8.46
C LEU A 513 10.75 6.87 -9.98
N ASN A 514 10.93 5.64 -10.42
CA ASN A 514 10.70 5.19 -11.79
C ASN A 514 9.79 3.98 -11.80
N PHE A 515 8.75 4.01 -12.64
CA PHE A 515 7.88 2.85 -12.84
C PHE A 515 8.51 1.86 -13.81
N MET A 516 8.39 0.57 -13.54
CA MET A 516 8.98 -0.53 -14.29
C MET A 516 8.77 -0.41 -15.82
N GLY A 517 9.84 -0.56 -16.57
CA GLY A 517 9.83 -0.45 -18.04
C GLY A 517 10.03 0.95 -18.58
N ASN A 518 9.81 1.98 -17.76
CA ASN A 518 9.97 3.37 -18.17
C ASN A 518 11.45 3.76 -18.30
N GLU A 519 12.36 3.06 -17.61
CA GLU A 519 13.81 3.28 -17.68
C GLU A 519 14.38 3.05 -19.09
N PHE A 520 13.77 2.18 -19.87
CA PHE A 520 14.18 1.94 -21.26
C PHE A 520 13.15 2.40 -22.30
N GLY A 521 12.06 3.08 -21.88
CA GLY A 521 11.02 3.56 -22.78
C GLY A 521 10.21 2.45 -23.42
N HIS A 522 9.70 1.50 -22.61
CA HIS A 522 8.83 0.42 -23.10
C HIS A 522 7.76 0.95 -24.04
N PRO A 523 7.54 0.35 -25.24
CA PRO A 523 6.70 0.94 -26.30
C PRO A 523 5.21 0.95 -26.01
N GLU A 524 4.75 0.16 -25.07
CA GLU A 524 3.33 -0.05 -24.85
C GLU A 524 2.89 0.52 -23.50
N TRP A 525 1.64 1.01 -23.44
CA TRP A 525 0.95 1.25 -22.19
C TRP A 525 0.67 -0.09 -21.49
N ILE A 526 0.35 -0.04 -20.21
CA ILE A 526 -0.18 -1.21 -19.51
C ILE A 526 -1.70 -1.18 -19.58
N ASP A 527 -2.30 -2.30 -20.01
CA ASP A 527 -3.73 -2.56 -19.88
C ASP A 527 -3.91 -3.93 -19.21
N PHE A 528 -4.76 -3.98 -18.20
CA PHE A 528 -5.04 -5.20 -17.45
C PHE A 528 -6.14 -6.03 -18.13
N PRO A 529 -6.22 -7.34 -17.82
CA PRO A 529 -7.30 -8.18 -18.29
C PRO A 529 -8.66 -7.67 -17.84
N ARG A 530 -9.53 -7.34 -18.78
CA ARG A 530 -10.88 -6.84 -18.57
C ARG A 530 -11.79 -7.25 -19.71
N GLU A 531 -13.10 -7.14 -19.54
CA GLU A 531 -14.07 -7.53 -20.56
C GLU A 531 -13.80 -6.82 -21.90
N GLY A 532 -13.51 -5.52 -21.88
CA GLY A 532 -13.29 -4.71 -23.08
C GLY A 532 -12.08 -5.11 -23.93
N ASN A 533 -11.12 -5.89 -23.39
CA ASN A 533 -9.99 -6.44 -24.14
C ASN A 533 -9.98 -7.98 -24.21
N GLY A 534 -11.14 -8.61 -23.94
CA GLY A 534 -11.28 -10.07 -23.96
C GLY A 534 -10.46 -10.79 -22.88
N TRP A 535 -10.24 -10.14 -21.75
CA TRP A 535 -9.44 -10.66 -20.62
C TRP A 535 -7.98 -10.96 -20.98
N SER A 536 -7.44 -10.21 -21.95
CA SER A 536 -6.08 -10.39 -22.47
C SER A 536 -5.00 -9.87 -21.50
N TYR A 537 -3.94 -10.65 -21.36
CA TYR A 537 -2.71 -10.28 -20.64
C TYR A 537 -1.65 -9.66 -21.55
N ALA A 538 -1.92 -9.47 -22.84
CA ALA A 538 -0.92 -9.03 -23.82
C ALA A 538 -0.23 -7.71 -23.42
N HIS A 539 -0.97 -6.78 -22.81
CA HIS A 539 -0.44 -5.49 -22.32
C HIS A 539 -0.23 -5.44 -20.80
N ALA A 540 -0.52 -6.53 -20.06
CA ALA A 540 -0.29 -6.61 -18.61
C ALA A 540 1.10 -7.18 -18.29
N ARG A 541 2.13 -6.68 -18.98
CA ARG A 541 3.51 -7.17 -18.86
C ARG A 541 4.52 -6.10 -19.27
N ARG A 542 5.81 -6.36 -18.98
CA ARG A 542 6.95 -5.58 -19.48
C ARG A 542 7.95 -6.49 -20.19
N GLN A 543 8.57 -5.99 -21.27
CA GLN A 543 9.45 -6.77 -22.15
C GLN A 543 10.88 -6.25 -22.07
N TRP A 544 11.63 -6.63 -21.02
CA TRP A 544 13.07 -6.26 -20.86
C TRP A 544 13.98 -6.82 -21.96
N SER A 545 13.51 -7.83 -22.70
CA SER A 545 14.21 -8.34 -23.89
C SER A 545 14.41 -7.27 -24.97
N LEU A 546 13.52 -6.27 -25.05
CA LEU A 546 13.68 -5.13 -25.96
C LEU A 546 14.94 -4.33 -25.63
N ALA A 547 15.18 -4.04 -24.33
CA ALA A 547 16.38 -3.34 -23.87
C ALA A 547 17.67 -4.18 -24.05
N LYS A 548 17.55 -5.51 -24.08
CA LYS A 548 18.69 -6.42 -24.29
C LYS A 548 19.00 -6.67 -25.77
N ASN A 549 18.09 -6.29 -26.67
CA ASN A 549 18.26 -6.51 -28.10
C ASN A 549 19.17 -5.43 -28.70
N GLY A 550 20.41 -5.81 -29.05
CA GLY A 550 21.39 -4.89 -29.61
C GLY A 550 21.05 -4.29 -30.99
N PHE A 551 20.03 -4.79 -31.68
CA PHE A 551 19.52 -4.21 -32.94
C PHE A 551 18.50 -3.11 -32.71
N LEU A 552 17.96 -2.97 -31.50
CA LEU A 552 16.95 -1.97 -31.13
C LEU A 552 17.57 -0.80 -30.34
N ARG A 553 16.83 0.29 -30.27
CA ARG A 553 17.25 1.57 -29.67
C ARG A 553 16.73 1.73 -28.23
N TYR A 554 16.24 0.67 -27.58
CA TYR A 554 15.77 0.69 -26.20
C TYR A 554 16.90 0.61 -25.15
N SER A 555 18.12 0.33 -25.55
CA SER A 555 19.28 0.22 -24.65
C SER A 555 20.10 1.52 -24.58
#